data_475b241c866478b966a93cc36254af89
#
_entry.id   475b241c866478b966a93cc36254af89
#
_cell.length_a   1.000
_cell.length_b   1.000
_cell.length_c   1.000
_cell.angle_alpha   90.00
_cell.angle_beta   90.00
_cell.angle_gamma   90.00
#
_symmetry.space_group_name_H-M   'P 1'
#
loop_
_entity.id
_entity.type
_entity.pdbx_description
1 polymer ?
#
loop_
_entity_poly.entity_id
_entity_poly.type
_entity_poly.pdbx_seq_one_letter_code
_entity_poly.pdbx_strand_id
1 'polypeptide(L)' 'MKIRKMELYKEVADRLNQKGIKPFSAREFSMPLVQQVVYGKVKNEDVMEEIKELMLEKVYESR' A
#
# COMPACT_ATOMS: atom_id res chain seq x y z
N MET A 1 -2.59 17.52 6.88
CA MET A 1 -3.73 16.87 6.22
C MET A 1 -3.74 15.38 6.54
N LYS A 2 -4.86 14.88 7.02
CA LYS A 2 -4.97 13.45 7.34
C LYS A 2 -5.34 12.67 6.10
N ILE A 3 -4.56 11.64 5.79
CA ILE A 3 -4.90 10.73 4.71
C ILE A 3 -5.84 9.65 5.26
N ARG A 4 -6.90 9.36 4.53
CA ARG A 4 -7.83 8.32 4.94
C ARG A 4 -7.22 6.95 4.67
N LYS A 5 -7.54 5.97 5.53
CA LYS A 5 -6.99 4.62 5.37
C LYS A 5 -7.27 4.03 4.00
N MET A 6 -8.49 4.23 3.49
CA MET A 6 -8.85 3.70 2.17
C MET A 6 -8.03 4.34 1.05
N GLU A 7 -7.79 5.64 1.14
CA GLU A 7 -6.95 6.33 0.16
C GLU A 7 -5.51 5.84 0.22
N LEU A 8 -5.00 5.61 1.43
CA LEU A 8 -3.67 5.07 1.61
C LEU A 8 -3.53 3.70 0.95
N TYR A 9 -4.49 2.82 1.19
CA TYR A 9 -4.45 1.46 0.64
C TYR A 9 -4.52 1.48 -0.88
N LYS A 10 -5.36 2.34 -1.44
CA LYS A 10 -5.47 2.48 -2.89
C LYS A 10 -4.17 3.00 -3.48
N GLU A 11 -3.57 3.99 -2.86
CA GLU A 11 -2.31 4.56 -3.34
C GLU A 11 -1.18 3.55 -3.28
N VAL A 12 -1.11 2.75 -2.22
CA VAL A 12 -0.13 1.66 -2.12
C VAL A 12 -0.30 0.67 -3.27
N ALA A 13 -1.54 0.27 -3.54
CA ALA A 13 -1.82 -0.65 -4.64
C ALA A 13 -1.38 -0.06 -5.98
N ASP A 14 -1.73 1.19 -6.23
CA ASP A 14 -1.37 1.88 -7.48
C ASP A 14 0.14 1.95 -7.66
N ARG A 15 0.87 2.31 -6.60
CA ARG A 15 2.32 2.41 -6.65
C ARG A 15 2.98 1.07 -6.94
N LEU A 16 2.52 0.00 -6.30
CA LEU A 16 3.06 -1.33 -6.53
C LEU A 16 2.82 -1.78 -7.96
N ASN A 17 1.63 -1.50 -8.49
CA ASN A 17 1.31 -1.82 -9.89
C ASN A 17 2.19 -1.04 -10.85
N GLN A 18 2.45 0.23 -10.57
CA GLN A 18 3.32 1.06 -11.40
C GLN A 18 4.76 0.56 -11.41
N LYS A 19 5.22 0.00 -10.29
CA LYS A 19 6.56 -0.58 -10.19
C LYS A 19 6.66 -1.95 -10.88
N GLY A 20 5.55 -2.50 -11.33
CA GLY A 20 5.51 -3.81 -11.97
C GLY A 20 5.56 -4.97 -10.98
N ILE A 21 5.33 -4.70 -9.71
CA ILE A 21 5.29 -5.73 -8.68
C ILE A 21 3.91 -6.37 -8.70
N LYS A 22 3.86 -7.71 -8.67
CA LYS A 22 2.60 -8.44 -8.73
C LYS A 22 2.40 -9.31 -7.50
N PRO A 23 1.15 -9.42 -7.01
CA PRO A 23 0.85 -10.30 -5.88
C PRO A 23 0.81 -11.77 -6.32
N PHE A 24 0.91 -12.68 -5.34
CA PHE A 24 0.85 -14.11 -5.62
C PHE A 24 -0.51 -14.57 -6.12
N SER A 25 -1.56 -14.01 -5.56
CA SER A 25 -2.92 -14.54 -5.76
C SER A 25 -3.77 -13.73 -6.72
N ALA A 26 -3.22 -12.69 -7.34
CA ALA A 26 -3.97 -11.83 -8.23
C ALA A 26 -3.07 -11.27 -9.33
N ARG A 27 -3.68 -10.71 -10.37
CA ARG A 27 -2.94 -10.13 -11.49
C ARG A 27 -2.33 -8.77 -11.14
N GLU A 28 -2.97 -8.05 -10.22
CA GLU A 28 -2.51 -6.74 -9.80
C GLU A 28 -2.92 -6.49 -8.37
N PHE A 29 -2.31 -5.50 -7.76
CA PHE A 29 -2.69 -5.10 -6.42
C PHE A 29 -3.97 -4.27 -6.45
N SER A 30 -4.80 -4.43 -5.42
CA SER A 30 -6.03 -3.68 -5.26
C SER A 30 -6.16 -3.25 -3.80
N MET A 31 -7.06 -2.30 -3.55
CA MET A 31 -7.31 -1.83 -2.19
C MET A 31 -7.68 -2.96 -1.23
N PRO A 32 -8.61 -3.87 -1.58
CA PRO A 32 -8.94 -4.98 -0.68
C PRO A 32 -7.75 -5.89 -0.36
N LEU A 33 -6.89 -6.13 -1.34
CA LEU A 33 -5.70 -6.96 -1.12
C LEU A 33 -4.74 -6.29 -0.16
N VAL A 34 -4.46 -5.00 -0.36
CA VAL A 34 -3.61 -4.24 0.56
C VAL A 34 -4.20 -4.26 1.97
N GLN A 35 -5.51 -4.09 2.08
CA GLN A 35 -6.21 -4.12 3.35
C GLN A 35 -6.01 -5.46 4.08
N GLN A 36 -6.08 -6.57 3.36
CA GLN A 36 -5.85 -7.89 3.94
C GLN A 36 -4.43 -8.04 4.46
N VAL A 37 -3.46 -7.48 3.76
CA VAL A 37 -2.06 -7.49 4.23
C VAL A 37 -1.93 -6.69 5.52
N VAL A 38 -2.53 -5.52 5.56
CA VAL A 38 -2.48 -4.65 6.75
C VAL A 38 -3.12 -5.34 7.95
N TYR A 39 -4.21 -6.06 7.74
CA TYR A 39 -4.90 -6.77 8.83
C TYR A 39 -4.22 -8.09 9.22
N GLY A 40 -3.15 -8.46 8.53
CA GLY A 40 -2.39 -9.66 8.86
C GLY A 40 -2.95 -10.97 8.30
N LYS A 41 -3.93 -10.90 7.42
CA LYS A 41 -4.51 -12.09 6.79
C LYS A 41 -3.63 -12.65 5.68
N VAL A 42 -2.85 -11.78 5.05
CA VAL A 42 -1.94 -12.15 3.97
C VAL A 42 -0.60 -11.48 4.26
N LYS A 43 0.50 -12.22 4.10
CA LYS A 43 1.83 -11.64 4.26
C LYS A 43 2.36 -11.15 2.92
N ASN A 44 2.80 -9.91 2.87
CA ASN A 44 3.41 -9.34 1.68
C ASN A 44 4.34 -8.20 2.08
N GLU A 45 5.64 -8.44 1.96
CA GLU A 45 6.65 -7.47 2.35
C GLU A 45 6.65 -6.23 1.47
N ASP A 46 6.35 -6.38 0.19
CA ASP A 46 6.31 -5.26 -0.74
C ASP A 46 5.25 -4.23 -0.32
N VAL A 47 4.08 -4.73 0.10
CA VAL A 47 3.00 -3.86 0.59
C VAL A 47 3.45 -3.13 1.86
N MET A 48 4.06 -3.85 2.78
CA MET A 48 4.49 -3.25 4.05
C MET A 48 5.55 -2.18 3.82
N GLU A 49 6.50 -2.43 2.94
CA GLU A 49 7.54 -1.46 2.62
C GLU A 49 6.95 -0.22 1.96
N GLU A 50 6.02 -0.40 1.04
CA GLU A 50 5.39 0.73 0.35
C GLU A 50 4.59 1.60 1.33
N ILE A 51 3.93 0.97 2.29
CA ILE A 51 3.20 1.70 3.33
C ILE A 51 4.17 2.55 4.14
N LYS A 52 5.32 1.99 4.53
CA LYS A 52 6.33 2.74 5.28
C LYS A 52 6.84 3.94 4.50
N GLU A 53 7.14 3.75 3.21
CA GLU A 53 7.61 4.83 2.35
C GLU A 53 6.57 5.93 2.25
N LEU A 54 5.31 5.57 2.04
CA LEU A 54 4.23 6.54 1.96
C LEU A 54 4.07 7.33 3.23
N MET A 55 4.12 6.68 4.37
CA MET A 55 4.00 7.35 5.66
C MET A 55 5.13 8.34 5.87
N LEU A 56 6.36 7.97 5.49
CA LEU A 56 7.50 8.88 5.59
C LEU A 56 7.34 10.09 4.69
N GLU A 57 6.89 9.90 3.46
CA GLU A 57 6.65 11.00 2.54
C GLU A 57 5.59 11.96 3.08
N LYS A 58 4.51 11.44 3.63
CA LYS A 58 3.43 12.28 4.17
C LYS A 58 3.86 13.05 5.40
N VAL A 59 4.70 12.44 6.24
CA VAL A 59 5.25 13.14 7.39
C VAL A 59 6.13 14.31 6.94
N TYR A 60 6.97 14.11 5.93
CA TYR A 60 7.80 15.18 5.41
C TYR A 60 6.98 16.29 4.79
N GLU A 61 5.94 15.95 4.04
CA GLU A 61 5.10 16.93 3.39
C GLU A 61 4.28 17.78 4.37
N SER A 62 3.93 17.22 5.51
CA SER A 62 3.09 17.92 6.48
C SER A 62 3.87 18.91 7.34
N ARG A 63 5.13 19.04 7.14
CA ARG A 63 5.95 20.09 7.79
C ARG A 63 5.90 21.41 6.98
#